data_22c541312f007d179040de9f7c4d82e5
#
_entry.id   22c541312f007d179040de9f7c4d82e5
#
_cell.length_a   1.000
_cell.length_b   1.000
_cell.length_c   1.000
_cell.angle_alpha   90.00
_cell.angle_beta   90.00
_cell.angle_gamma   90.00
#
_symmetry.space_group_name_H-M   'P 1'
#
loop_
_entity.id
_entity.type
_entity.pdbx_description
1 polymer ?
#
loop_
_entity_poly.entity_id
_entity_poly.type
_entity_poly.pdbx_seq_one_letter_code
_entity_poly.pdbx_strand_id
1 'polypeptide(L)'
;MAYDLIIRGGTVVDGTGCEPYVADVAVTGDRVVAVGTDLGEAEKVYEASGCYLAPGFVDIHTHYDGQATWDQEMAPSSWHGVTTVVRGNCGVGFAPAAPDRHDWLIGLMEGVEDIPGSALSEGMSWNWESFPEYLDALEEMPRAVDVATHVPHGAVRAYVMGDRGAANEDPTESDIASCLLYTSPSPRDVVP
;
A
#
# COMPACT_ATOMS: atom_id res chain seq x y z
N MET A 1 9.70 -15.85 -29.78
CA MET A 1 10.48 -15.06 -28.80
C MET A 1 10.48 -15.86 -27.53
N ALA A 2 11.59 -16.01 -26.84
CA ALA A 2 11.65 -16.68 -25.54
C ALA A 2 10.97 -15.77 -24.50
N TYR A 3 10.31 -16.33 -23.53
CA TYR A 3 9.79 -15.61 -22.37
C TYR A 3 10.94 -15.26 -21.40
N ASP A 4 10.75 -14.26 -20.55
CA ASP A 4 11.75 -13.93 -19.54
C ASP A 4 11.72 -14.96 -18.40
N LEU A 5 10.50 -15.45 -18.07
CA LEU A 5 10.28 -16.43 -17.02
C LEU A 5 9.15 -17.39 -17.40
N ILE A 6 9.36 -18.69 -17.10
CA ILE A 6 8.26 -19.67 -17.02
C ILE A 6 8.25 -20.28 -15.61
N ILE A 7 7.05 -20.30 -14.99
CA ILE A 7 6.75 -21.11 -13.81
C ILE A 7 6.05 -22.37 -14.30
N ARG A 8 6.68 -23.54 -14.16
CA ARG A 8 6.29 -24.76 -14.84
C ARG A 8 5.57 -25.76 -13.94
N GLY A 9 4.46 -26.31 -14.42
CA GLY A 9 3.77 -27.45 -13.82
C GLY A 9 3.11 -27.17 -12.48
N GLY A 10 2.86 -25.91 -12.14
CA GLY A 10 2.16 -25.52 -10.92
C GLY A 10 0.66 -25.79 -11.01
N THR A 11 0.00 -26.02 -9.86
CA THR A 11 -1.45 -26.04 -9.77
C THR A 11 -1.95 -24.58 -9.68
N VAL A 12 -2.47 -24.07 -10.79
CA VAL A 12 -2.90 -22.67 -10.90
C VAL A 12 -4.23 -22.47 -10.18
N VAL A 13 -4.27 -21.45 -9.33
CA VAL A 13 -5.44 -20.91 -8.64
C VAL A 13 -5.52 -19.43 -9.01
N ASP A 14 -6.25 -19.08 -10.04
CA ASP A 14 -6.20 -17.77 -10.69
C ASP A 14 -7.16 -16.72 -10.10
N GLY A 15 -7.91 -17.08 -9.06
CA GLY A 15 -8.86 -16.18 -8.40
C GLY A 15 -10.20 -16.01 -9.11
N THR A 16 -10.42 -16.67 -10.25
CA THR A 16 -11.70 -16.56 -10.99
C THR A 16 -12.83 -17.40 -10.40
N GLY A 17 -12.51 -18.29 -9.43
CA GLY A 17 -13.45 -19.25 -8.86
C GLY A 17 -13.58 -20.56 -9.65
N CYS A 18 -12.74 -20.73 -10.69
CA CYS A 18 -12.61 -22.02 -11.38
C CYS A 18 -11.94 -23.06 -10.49
N GLU A 19 -12.16 -24.35 -10.81
CA GLU A 19 -11.39 -25.43 -10.20
C GLU A 19 -9.89 -25.26 -10.53
N PRO A 20 -9.00 -25.53 -9.55
CA PRO A 20 -7.57 -25.47 -9.79
C PRO A 20 -7.14 -26.43 -10.91
N TYR A 21 -6.20 -26.01 -11.74
CA TYR A 21 -5.69 -26.78 -12.87
C TYR A 21 -4.18 -26.71 -13.00
N VAL A 22 -3.55 -27.75 -13.52
CA VAL A 22 -2.11 -27.78 -13.73
C VAL A 22 -1.77 -27.07 -15.03
N ALA A 23 -0.88 -26.08 -14.96
CA ALA A 23 -0.40 -25.34 -16.12
C ALA A 23 0.98 -24.72 -15.88
N ASP A 24 1.60 -24.27 -16.97
CA ASP A 24 2.73 -23.35 -16.98
C ASP A 24 2.22 -21.92 -17.04
N VAL A 25 2.95 -21.00 -16.43
CA VAL A 25 2.68 -19.55 -16.50
C VAL A 25 3.93 -18.85 -17.02
N ALA A 26 3.78 -18.11 -18.14
CA ALA A 26 4.86 -17.36 -18.75
C ALA A 26 4.72 -15.85 -18.49
N VAL A 27 5.87 -15.23 -18.19
CA VAL A 27 6.00 -13.80 -17.90
C VAL A 27 6.99 -13.17 -18.88
N THR A 28 6.65 -11.98 -19.34
CA THR A 28 7.55 -11.10 -20.10
C THR A 28 7.42 -9.68 -19.53
N GLY A 29 8.58 -9.11 -19.14
CA GLY A 29 8.60 -7.87 -18.38
C GLY A 29 7.87 -8.03 -17.05
N ASP A 30 6.86 -7.18 -16.84
CA ASP A 30 6.00 -7.16 -15.65
C ASP A 30 4.63 -7.87 -15.84
N ARG A 31 4.47 -8.60 -16.96
CA ARG A 31 3.17 -9.17 -17.36
C ARG A 31 3.17 -10.67 -17.47
N VAL A 32 2.12 -11.29 -16.95
CA VAL A 32 1.74 -12.65 -17.33
C VAL A 32 1.19 -12.59 -18.76
N VAL A 33 1.89 -13.26 -19.69
CA VAL A 33 1.57 -13.20 -21.13
C VAL A 33 0.96 -14.50 -21.67
N ALA A 34 1.12 -15.61 -20.95
CA ALA A 34 0.49 -16.87 -21.31
C ALA A 34 0.28 -17.76 -20.08
N VAL A 35 -0.79 -18.52 -20.10
CA VAL A 35 -1.08 -19.62 -19.17
C VAL A 35 -1.52 -20.82 -20.01
N GLY A 36 -0.88 -21.97 -19.84
CA GLY A 36 -1.19 -23.17 -20.65
C GLY A 36 -0.17 -24.26 -20.41
N THR A 37 -0.12 -25.22 -21.31
CA THR A 37 0.85 -26.31 -21.28
C THR A 37 1.85 -26.15 -22.41
N ASP A 38 3.08 -26.62 -22.19
CA ASP A 38 4.15 -26.63 -23.22
C ASP A 38 4.45 -25.23 -23.81
N LEU A 39 4.57 -24.22 -22.95
CA LEU A 39 4.78 -22.83 -23.38
C LEU A 39 6.16 -22.58 -24.03
N GLY A 40 7.01 -23.60 -24.14
CA GLY A 40 8.31 -23.49 -24.82
C GLY A 40 9.45 -23.07 -23.90
N GLU A 41 10.28 -22.11 -24.36
CA GLU A 41 11.52 -21.72 -23.69
C GLU A 41 11.43 -20.33 -23.05
N ALA A 42 12.15 -20.14 -21.96
CA ALA A 42 12.31 -18.89 -21.25
C ALA A 42 13.77 -18.72 -20.81
N GLU A 43 14.15 -17.47 -20.49
CA GLU A 43 15.48 -17.20 -19.90
C GLU A 43 15.63 -17.84 -18.52
N LYS A 44 14.53 -17.87 -17.75
CA LYS A 44 14.45 -18.52 -16.43
C LYS A 44 13.27 -19.47 -16.36
N VAL A 45 13.48 -20.63 -15.72
CA VAL A 45 12.41 -21.59 -15.46
C VAL A 45 12.41 -21.95 -13.99
N TYR A 46 11.23 -21.87 -13.35
CA TYR A 46 10.98 -22.38 -12.00
C TYR A 46 10.06 -23.58 -12.08
N GLU A 47 10.52 -24.72 -11.57
CA GLU A 47 9.72 -25.92 -11.47
C GLU A 47 8.80 -25.81 -10.25
N ALA A 48 7.50 -25.80 -10.49
CA ALA A 48 6.48 -25.64 -9.47
C ALA A 48 5.58 -26.89 -9.32
N SER A 49 6.04 -28.05 -9.82
CA SER A 49 5.29 -29.31 -9.70
C SER A 49 4.99 -29.63 -8.24
N GLY A 50 3.72 -29.85 -7.92
CA GLY A 50 3.24 -30.09 -6.55
C GLY A 50 3.03 -28.82 -5.70
N CYS A 51 3.31 -27.63 -6.25
CA CYS A 51 3.01 -26.36 -5.61
C CYS A 51 1.73 -25.75 -6.17
N TYR A 52 1.07 -24.94 -5.37
CA TYR A 52 0.04 -24.03 -5.86
C TYR A 52 0.68 -22.77 -6.42
N LEU A 53 0.13 -22.28 -7.51
CA LEU A 53 0.51 -21.00 -8.14
C LEU A 53 -0.70 -20.09 -8.17
N ALA A 54 -0.64 -19.03 -7.40
CA ALA A 54 -1.71 -18.05 -7.27
C ALA A 54 -1.17 -16.63 -7.47
N PRO A 55 -2.03 -15.63 -7.78
CA PRO A 55 -1.67 -14.23 -7.63
C PRO A 55 -1.20 -13.94 -6.20
N GLY A 56 -0.34 -12.95 -6.05
CA GLY A 56 0.05 -12.48 -4.72
C GLY A 56 -1.15 -11.96 -3.93
N PHE A 57 -1.06 -12.06 -2.61
CA PHE A 57 -2.14 -11.59 -1.75
C PHE A 57 -2.22 -10.07 -1.73
N VAL A 58 -3.45 -9.54 -1.75
CA VAL A 58 -3.73 -8.13 -1.50
C VAL A 58 -4.22 -8.01 -0.07
N ASP A 59 -3.41 -7.42 0.81
CA ASP A 59 -3.81 -7.15 2.19
C ASP A 59 -4.49 -5.78 2.23
N ILE A 60 -5.81 -5.81 2.37
CA ILE A 60 -6.65 -4.61 2.29
C ILE A 60 -6.73 -3.81 3.61
N HIS A 61 -6.09 -4.29 4.67
CA HIS A 61 -6.11 -3.62 5.97
C HIS A 61 -4.79 -3.81 6.71
N THR A 62 -3.89 -2.85 6.55
CA THR A 62 -2.59 -2.84 7.21
C THR A 62 -2.32 -1.51 7.89
N HIS A 63 -1.34 -1.52 8.80
CA HIS A 63 -0.84 -0.34 9.51
C HIS A 63 0.65 -0.12 9.22
N TYR A 64 1.04 -0.20 7.94
CA TYR A 64 2.39 0.12 7.45
C TYR A 64 2.60 1.61 7.18
N ASP A 65 1.83 2.49 7.83
CA ASP A 65 1.79 3.92 7.51
C ASP A 65 3.14 4.60 7.70
N GLY A 66 3.86 4.29 8.77
CA GLY A 66 5.23 4.71 8.98
C GLY A 66 6.22 3.86 8.21
N GLN A 67 6.17 2.54 8.39
CA GLN A 67 7.14 1.59 7.83
C GLN A 67 7.29 1.71 6.31
N ALA A 68 6.20 1.98 5.58
CA ALA A 68 6.23 2.17 4.13
C ALA A 68 7.10 3.35 3.67
N THR A 69 7.52 4.25 4.57
CA THR A 69 8.38 5.39 4.22
C THR A 69 9.87 5.09 4.33
N TRP A 70 10.28 3.93 4.88
CA TRP A 70 11.69 3.54 5.02
C TRP A 70 12.00 2.08 4.71
N ASP A 71 11.01 1.16 4.82
CA ASP A 71 11.24 -0.27 4.57
C ASP A 71 10.93 -0.65 3.13
N GLN A 72 11.97 -0.99 2.39
CA GLN A 72 11.84 -1.44 1.00
C GLN A 72 11.33 -2.87 0.88
N GLU A 73 11.55 -3.70 1.89
CA GLU A 73 11.11 -5.11 1.85
C GLU A 73 9.66 -5.27 2.29
N MET A 74 9.13 -4.36 3.10
CA MET A 74 7.79 -4.45 3.69
C MET A 74 7.57 -5.79 4.41
N ALA A 75 8.61 -6.19 5.15
CA ALA A 75 8.60 -7.44 5.91
C ALA A 75 7.72 -7.32 7.19
N PRO A 76 7.08 -8.39 7.65
CA PRO A 76 7.15 -9.74 7.11
C PRO A 76 6.13 -10.07 6.00
N SER A 77 5.22 -9.15 5.64
CA SER A 77 4.13 -9.43 4.71
C SER A 77 4.62 -9.90 3.34
N SER A 78 5.68 -9.28 2.79
CA SER A 78 6.28 -9.70 1.52
C SER A 78 6.80 -11.13 1.55
N TRP A 79 7.34 -11.58 2.69
CA TRP A 79 7.83 -12.95 2.86
C TRP A 79 6.73 -14.02 2.88
N HIS A 80 5.50 -13.60 3.13
CA HIS A 80 4.32 -14.46 3.17
C HIS A 80 3.44 -14.36 1.92
N GLY A 81 3.97 -13.77 0.84
CA GLY A 81 3.30 -13.74 -0.47
C GLY A 81 2.32 -12.58 -0.64
N VAL A 82 2.35 -11.59 0.24
CA VAL A 82 1.64 -10.33 0.03
C VAL A 82 2.40 -9.52 -1.03
N THR A 83 1.70 -9.06 -2.04
CA THR A 83 2.25 -8.24 -3.13
C THR A 83 1.66 -6.83 -3.17
N THR A 84 0.57 -6.60 -2.46
CA THR A 84 -0.07 -5.29 -2.35
C THR A 84 -0.60 -5.10 -0.94
N VAL A 85 -0.33 -3.94 -0.34
CA VAL A 85 -0.88 -3.55 0.96
C VAL A 85 -1.72 -2.30 0.83
N VAL A 86 -2.83 -2.22 1.57
CA VAL A 86 -3.66 -1.03 1.70
C VAL A 86 -3.58 -0.54 3.13
N ARG A 87 -3.26 0.72 3.32
CA ARG A 87 -3.07 1.36 4.63
C ARG A 87 -3.86 2.67 4.75
N GLY A 88 -3.67 3.46 5.80
CA GLY A 88 -4.53 4.59 6.15
C GLY A 88 -5.85 4.11 6.75
N ASN A 89 -5.90 2.87 7.20
CA ASN A 89 -7.06 2.25 7.81
C ASN A 89 -7.31 2.80 9.21
N CYS A 90 -8.49 2.51 9.77
CA CYS A 90 -8.91 2.99 11.10
C CYS A 90 -8.91 4.52 11.23
N GLY A 91 -8.74 5.26 10.14
CA GLY A 91 -8.69 6.72 10.12
C GLY A 91 -7.38 7.32 10.63
N VAL A 92 -6.32 6.52 10.75
CA VAL A 92 -4.99 6.95 11.23
C VAL A 92 -3.95 6.88 10.12
N GLY A 93 -2.88 7.69 10.22
CA GLY A 93 -1.80 7.77 9.25
C GLY A 93 -1.00 9.06 9.39
N PHE A 94 0.02 9.23 8.53
CA PHE A 94 1.00 10.30 8.63
C PHE A 94 0.85 11.41 7.56
N ALA A 95 -0.28 11.50 6.88
CA ALA A 95 -0.53 12.58 5.91
C ALA A 95 -2.03 12.92 5.81
N PRO A 96 -2.36 14.24 5.69
CA PRO A 96 -1.45 15.39 5.69
C PRO A 96 -0.81 15.63 7.07
N ALA A 97 0.36 16.27 7.09
CA ALA A 97 1.13 16.50 8.31
C ALA A 97 1.72 17.91 8.34
N ALA A 98 1.11 18.81 9.10
CA ALA A 98 1.72 20.12 9.33
C ALA A 98 3.04 19.96 10.11
N PRO A 99 4.07 20.77 9.83
CA PRO A 99 5.39 20.62 10.44
C PRO A 99 5.42 20.68 11.97
N ASP A 100 4.46 21.37 12.57
CA ASP A 100 4.30 21.47 14.03
C ASP A 100 3.44 20.33 14.62
N ARG A 101 3.03 19.34 13.83
CA ARG A 101 2.16 18.23 14.22
C ARG A 101 2.81 16.85 14.12
N HIS A 102 4.06 16.77 13.69
CA HIS A 102 4.75 15.49 13.53
C HIS A 102 4.77 14.69 14.84
N ASP A 103 5.16 15.29 15.96
CA ASP A 103 5.21 14.62 17.26
C ASP A 103 3.82 14.14 17.73
N TRP A 104 2.77 14.91 17.43
CA TRP A 104 1.41 14.52 17.75
C TRP A 104 0.96 13.30 16.91
N LEU A 105 1.26 13.29 15.62
CA LEU A 105 0.95 12.15 14.74
C LEU A 105 1.73 10.90 15.16
N ILE A 106 3.00 11.04 15.54
CA ILE A 106 3.81 9.95 16.07
C ILE A 106 3.16 9.38 17.33
N GLY A 107 2.76 10.22 18.28
CA GLY A 107 2.10 9.78 19.50
C GLY A 107 0.75 9.09 19.26
N LEU A 108 0.00 9.52 18.24
CA LEU A 108 -1.23 8.85 17.81
C LEU A 108 -0.96 7.46 17.24
N MET A 109 0.09 7.32 16.43
CA MET A 109 0.41 6.09 15.71
C MET A 109 1.16 5.07 16.57
N GLU A 110 1.92 5.51 17.56
CA GLU A 110 2.66 4.62 18.46
C GLU A 110 1.77 3.54 19.09
N GLY A 111 0.55 3.93 19.48
CA GLY A 111 -0.43 3.00 20.05
C GLY A 111 -1.15 2.10 19.04
N VAL A 112 -0.98 2.35 17.75
CA VAL A 112 -1.66 1.61 16.66
C VAL A 112 -0.70 0.64 15.95
N GLU A 113 0.52 1.09 15.67
CA GLU A 113 1.50 0.30 14.92
C GLU A 113 2.40 -0.56 15.83
N ASP A 114 2.32 -0.40 17.16
CA ASP A 114 3.23 -1.02 18.13
C ASP A 114 4.73 -0.72 17.85
N ILE A 115 4.99 0.36 17.09
CA ILE A 115 6.34 0.85 16.81
C ILE A 115 6.66 1.97 17.80
N PRO A 116 7.78 1.90 18.55
CA PRO A 116 8.14 2.97 19.46
C PRO A 116 8.22 4.33 18.75
N GLY A 117 7.68 5.39 19.37
CA GLY A 117 7.67 6.73 18.81
C GLY A 117 9.07 7.25 18.43
N SER A 118 10.12 6.82 19.16
CA SER A 118 11.51 7.12 18.82
C SER A 118 11.94 6.52 17.47
N ALA A 119 11.48 5.30 17.16
CA ALA A 119 11.77 4.64 15.88
C ALA A 119 11.01 5.30 14.74
N LEU A 120 9.74 5.67 14.95
CA LEU A 120 8.95 6.44 14.00
C LEU A 120 9.61 7.81 13.71
N SER A 121 10.06 8.51 14.75
CA SER A 121 10.71 9.81 14.63
C SER A 121 12.04 9.74 13.87
N GLU A 122 12.81 8.67 14.03
CA GLU A 122 14.08 8.45 13.34
C GLU A 122 13.89 7.92 11.91
N GLY A 123 12.89 7.09 11.71
CA GLY A 123 12.64 6.42 10.41
C GLY A 123 12.01 7.32 9.36
N MET A 124 11.17 8.27 9.77
CA MET A 124 10.44 9.14 8.82
C MET A 124 11.22 10.40 8.45
N SER A 125 11.35 10.64 7.15
CA SER A 125 12.05 11.82 6.62
C SER A 125 11.20 13.10 6.59
N TRP A 126 9.88 12.97 6.68
CA TRP A 126 8.91 14.08 6.63
C TRP A 126 9.11 15.02 5.43
N ASN A 127 9.39 14.46 4.25
CA ASN A 127 9.55 15.22 3.01
C ASN A 127 8.20 15.54 2.34
N TRP A 128 7.12 15.56 3.11
CA TRP A 128 5.76 15.91 2.69
C TRP A 128 5.06 16.75 3.78
N GLU A 129 4.08 17.52 3.37
CA GLU A 129 3.08 18.17 4.22
C GLU A 129 1.67 17.73 3.79
N SER A 130 1.38 17.85 2.51
CA SER A 130 0.08 17.45 1.94
C SER A 130 0.01 15.95 1.64
N PHE A 131 -1.21 15.44 1.45
CA PHE A 131 -1.41 14.04 1.06
C PHE A 131 -0.87 13.71 -0.34
N PRO A 132 -0.99 14.58 -1.38
CA PRO A 132 -0.33 14.35 -2.67
C PRO A 132 1.19 14.24 -2.56
N GLU A 133 1.85 15.15 -1.83
CA GLU A 133 3.31 15.07 -1.62
C GLU A 133 3.71 13.77 -0.92
N TYR A 134 2.87 13.26 -0.02
CA TYR A 134 3.11 11.98 0.60
C TYR A 134 3.04 10.81 -0.41
N LEU A 135 2.10 10.86 -1.36
CA LEU A 135 2.06 9.87 -2.45
C LEU A 135 3.31 9.95 -3.32
N ASP A 136 3.78 11.15 -3.64
CA ASP A 136 5.01 11.36 -4.40
C ASP A 136 6.23 10.79 -3.64
N ALA A 137 6.33 11.07 -2.34
CA ALA A 137 7.38 10.52 -1.48
C ALA A 137 7.37 8.98 -1.42
N LEU A 138 6.18 8.38 -1.46
CA LEU A 138 6.06 6.93 -1.54
C LEU A 138 6.45 6.38 -2.91
N GLU A 139 6.16 7.08 -4.00
CA GLU A 139 6.51 6.65 -5.35
C GLU A 139 8.03 6.66 -5.60
N GLU A 140 8.75 7.58 -4.97
CA GLU A 140 10.20 7.69 -5.10
C GLU A 140 10.97 6.49 -4.53
N MET A 141 10.41 5.76 -3.57
CA MET A 141 11.09 4.64 -2.93
C MET A 141 10.71 3.30 -3.56
N PRO A 142 11.67 2.54 -4.11
CA PRO A 142 11.40 1.20 -4.60
C PRO A 142 11.03 0.26 -3.44
N ARG A 143 10.00 -0.57 -3.64
CA ARG A 143 9.52 -1.54 -2.65
C ARG A 143 9.23 -2.90 -3.26
N ALA A 144 9.28 -3.93 -2.42
CA ALA A 144 8.98 -5.31 -2.81
C ALA A 144 7.47 -5.55 -3.01
N VAL A 145 6.60 -4.64 -2.51
CA VAL A 145 5.15 -4.72 -2.62
C VAL A 145 4.57 -3.39 -3.09
N ASP A 146 3.46 -3.44 -3.80
CA ASP A 146 2.68 -2.26 -4.13
C ASP A 146 2.00 -1.70 -2.88
N VAL A 147 1.88 -0.38 -2.80
CA VAL A 147 1.25 0.31 -1.68
C VAL A 147 0.09 1.15 -2.16
N ALA A 148 -1.08 0.89 -1.62
CA ALA A 148 -2.24 1.76 -1.72
C ALA A 148 -2.55 2.39 -0.36
N THR A 149 -3.21 3.54 -0.34
CA THR A 149 -3.53 4.22 0.91
C THR A 149 -4.87 4.92 0.85
N HIS A 150 -5.57 4.90 1.97
CA HIS A 150 -6.71 5.78 2.21
C HIS A 150 -6.22 7.12 2.77
N VAL A 151 -6.98 8.19 2.55
CA VAL A 151 -6.76 9.46 3.25
C VAL A 151 -7.21 9.29 4.71
N PRO A 152 -6.29 9.37 5.69
CA PRO A 152 -6.63 9.09 7.08
C PRO A 152 -7.37 10.25 7.72
N HIS A 153 -8.58 9.98 8.22
CA HIS A 153 -9.46 10.99 8.81
C HIS A 153 -8.82 11.74 9.98
N GLY A 154 -8.09 11.04 10.86
CA GLY A 154 -7.45 11.64 12.03
C GLY A 154 -6.37 12.66 11.65
N ALA A 155 -5.55 12.35 10.65
CA ALA A 155 -4.53 13.27 10.14
C ALA A 155 -5.15 14.51 9.48
N VAL A 156 -6.17 14.31 8.61
CA VAL A 156 -6.88 15.43 7.98
C VAL A 156 -7.54 16.32 9.03
N ARG A 157 -8.19 15.72 10.03
CA ARG A 157 -8.84 16.45 11.11
C ARG A 157 -7.84 17.30 11.91
N ALA A 158 -6.70 16.73 12.27
CA ALA A 158 -5.64 17.45 12.98
C ALA A 158 -5.02 18.56 12.13
N TYR A 159 -4.84 18.31 10.84
CA TYR A 159 -4.29 19.29 9.90
C TYR A 159 -5.21 20.50 9.74
N VAL A 160 -6.51 20.29 9.56
CA VAL A 160 -7.49 21.35 9.32
C VAL A 160 -7.87 22.09 10.59
N MET A 161 -8.09 21.37 11.70
CA MET A 161 -8.64 21.92 12.94
C MET A 161 -7.60 22.21 14.02
N GLY A 162 -6.35 21.76 13.83
CA GLY A 162 -5.27 21.94 14.80
C GLY A 162 -5.60 21.30 16.16
N ASP A 163 -5.38 22.05 17.26
CA ASP A 163 -5.63 21.57 18.64
C ASP A 163 -7.08 21.17 18.88
N ARG A 164 -8.03 21.86 18.23
CA ARG A 164 -9.45 21.49 18.30
C ARG A 164 -9.70 20.10 17.72
N GLY A 165 -9.05 19.78 16.60
CA GLY A 165 -9.13 18.46 15.98
C GLY A 165 -8.51 17.38 16.86
N ALA A 166 -7.37 17.65 17.46
CA ALA A 166 -6.69 16.76 18.40
C ALA A 166 -7.51 16.52 19.68
N ALA A 167 -8.25 17.54 20.14
CA ALA A 167 -9.15 17.45 21.29
C ALA A 167 -10.52 16.81 20.97
N ASN A 168 -10.75 16.37 19.75
CA ASN A 168 -12.03 15.82 19.27
C ASN A 168 -13.23 16.80 19.40
N GLU A 169 -12.99 18.12 19.29
CA GLU A 169 -14.06 19.10 19.26
C GLU A 169 -14.91 18.97 17.98
N ASP A 170 -16.15 19.40 18.04
CA ASP A 170 -17.05 19.40 16.88
C ASP A 170 -16.50 20.31 15.76
N PRO A 171 -16.54 19.87 14.49
CA PRO A 171 -16.11 20.69 13.36
C PRO A 171 -17.15 21.79 13.06
N THR A 172 -16.66 22.95 12.61
CA THR A 172 -17.48 23.97 11.98
C THR A 172 -17.77 23.62 10.52
N GLU A 173 -18.72 24.32 9.88
CA GLU A 173 -18.98 24.18 8.43
C GLU A 173 -17.73 24.48 7.59
N SER A 174 -16.90 25.44 8.01
CA SER A 174 -15.65 25.76 7.35
C SER A 174 -14.62 24.64 7.48
N ASP A 175 -14.52 24.00 8.66
CA ASP A 175 -13.64 22.85 8.86
C ASP A 175 -14.05 21.69 7.95
N ILE A 176 -15.35 21.40 7.86
CA ILE A 176 -15.89 20.35 6.98
C ILE A 176 -15.53 20.65 5.51
N ALA A 177 -15.75 21.88 5.04
CA ALA A 177 -15.42 22.27 3.69
C ALA A 177 -13.92 22.10 3.40
N SER A 178 -13.05 22.48 4.34
CA SER A 178 -11.59 22.32 4.21
C SER A 178 -11.17 20.85 4.22
N CYS A 179 -11.77 20.01 5.08
CA CYS A 179 -11.50 18.57 5.11
C CYS A 179 -11.87 17.89 3.78
N LEU A 180 -12.97 18.28 3.14
CA LEU A 180 -13.41 17.71 1.88
C LEU A 180 -12.43 17.96 0.73
N LEU A 181 -11.61 19.01 0.78
CA LEU A 181 -10.57 19.27 -0.22
C LEU A 181 -9.48 18.20 -0.25
N TYR A 182 -9.23 17.49 0.86
CA TYR A 182 -8.29 16.37 0.92
C TYR A 182 -8.86 15.05 0.39
N THR A 183 -10.18 14.93 0.34
CA THR A 183 -10.87 13.75 -0.17
C THR A 183 -11.34 13.95 -1.62
N SER A 184 -11.18 15.16 -2.16
CA SER A 184 -11.48 15.54 -3.55
C SER A 184 -10.16 15.81 -4.31
N PRO A 185 -10.08 15.48 -5.61
CA PRO A 185 -11.22 15.02 -6.39
C PRO A 185 -11.52 13.54 -6.12
N SER A 186 -12.73 13.28 -5.69
CA SER A 186 -13.29 11.93 -5.81
C SER A 186 -13.32 11.57 -7.30
N PRO A 187 -13.15 10.30 -7.68
CA PRO A 187 -13.39 9.87 -9.07
C PRO A 187 -14.76 10.26 -9.60
N ARG A 188 -15.69 10.65 -8.74
CA ARG A 188 -17.01 11.19 -9.10
C ARG A 188 -16.98 12.66 -9.49
N ASP A 189 -15.94 13.40 -9.08
CA ASP A 189 -15.80 14.84 -9.34
C ASP A 189 -14.98 15.12 -10.62
N VAL A 190 -14.41 14.08 -11.23
CA VAL A 190 -13.61 14.13 -12.46
C VAL A 190 -14.40 13.62 -13.66
N VAL A 191 -15.70 13.77 -13.67
CA VAL A 191 -16.52 13.50 -14.86
C VAL A 191 -16.65 14.80 -15.64
N PRO A 192 -16.11 14.88 -16.87
CA PRO A 192 -16.36 16.02 -17.78
C PRO A 192 -17.81 16.07 -18.25
#